data_a06f80fc2dea42eb34f58f59d4600f89
#
_entry.id   a06f80fc2dea42eb34f58f59d4600f89
#
_cell.length_a   1.000
_cell.length_b   1.000
_cell.length_c   1.000
_cell.angle_alpha   90.00
_cell.angle_beta   90.00
_cell.angle_gamma   90.00
#
_symmetry.space_group_name_H-M   'P 1'
#
loop_
_entity.id
_entity.type
_entity.pdbx_description
1 polymer ?
#
loop_
_entity_poly.entity_id
_entity_poly.type
_entity_poly.pdbx_seq_one_letter_code
_entity_poly.pdbx_strand_id
1 'polypeptide(L)'
;VKADELLLASIAVPNPKWEKLRRKHLKEHNRCAACDTRRNLEAHHIRPTQWYKELTLDPSNLITLCTKPANHHLFLGHLMDFKSWNPDVVEDAKVWREKIKNRPIWRRF
;
A
#
# COMPACT_ATOMS: atom_id res chain seq x y z
N VAL A 1 0.45 -25.42 -14.79
CA VAL A 1 1.18 -24.25 -14.34
C VAL A 1 1.02 -24.10 -12.84
N LYS A 2 2.09 -23.89 -12.21
CA LYS A 2 2.12 -23.69 -10.78
C LYS A 2 1.69 -22.27 -10.44
N ALA A 3 1.14 -22.09 -9.26
CA ALA A 3 0.71 -20.78 -8.79
C ALA A 3 1.85 -19.76 -8.83
N ASP A 4 3.08 -20.19 -8.51
CA ASP A 4 4.25 -19.31 -8.51
C ASP A 4 4.59 -18.82 -9.92
N GLU A 5 4.45 -19.67 -10.93
CA GLU A 5 4.70 -19.29 -12.31
C GLU A 5 3.67 -18.30 -12.80
N LEU A 6 2.40 -18.49 -12.41
CA LEU A 6 1.34 -17.54 -12.74
C LEU A 6 1.57 -16.20 -12.08
N LEU A 7 2.01 -16.22 -10.82
CA LEU A 7 2.32 -14.99 -10.10
C LEU A 7 3.50 -14.25 -10.73
N LEU A 8 4.57 -14.96 -11.06
CA LEU A 8 5.74 -14.38 -11.71
C LEU A 8 5.39 -13.83 -13.09
N ALA A 9 4.60 -14.54 -13.88
CA ALA A 9 4.15 -14.08 -15.18
C ALA A 9 3.29 -12.81 -15.03
N SER A 10 2.42 -12.77 -14.03
CA SER A 10 1.59 -11.60 -13.74
C SER A 10 2.42 -10.38 -13.37
N ILE A 11 3.50 -10.58 -12.59
CA ILE A 11 4.42 -9.52 -12.20
C ILE A 11 5.28 -9.08 -13.39
N ALA A 12 5.72 -10.05 -14.19
CA ALA A 12 6.65 -9.80 -15.30
C ALA A 12 5.99 -9.13 -16.50
N VAL A 13 4.67 -9.27 -16.65
CA VAL A 13 3.93 -8.65 -17.77
C VAL A 13 3.34 -7.33 -17.31
N PRO A 14 3.93 -6.20 -17.73
CA PRO A 14 3.42 -4.90 -17.30
C PRO A 14 2.02 -4.65 -17.86
N ASN A 15 1.15 -4.11 -17.02
CA ASN A 15 -0.15 -3.62 -17.41
C ASN A 15 -0.07 -2.10 -17.54
N PRO A 16 -0.10 -1.54 -18.77
CA PRO A 16 0.03 -0.09 -18.94
C PRO A 16 -1.03 0.72 -18.20
N LYS A 17 -2.23 0.19 -18.07
CA LYS A 17 -3.31 0.88 -17.36
C LYS A 17 -3.03 0.94 -15.87
N TRP A 18 -2.50 -0.15 -15.30
CA TRP A 18 -2.11 -0.19 -13.90
C TRP A 18 -0.96 0.78 -13.63
N GLU A 19 0.07 0.77 -14.45
CA GLU A 19 1.22 1.66 -14.29
C GLU A 19 0.79 3.13 -14.34
N LYS A 20 -0.08 3.48 -15.26
CA LYS A 20 -0.62 4.84 -15.38
C LYS A 20 -1.41 5.23 -14.14
N LEU A 21 -2.28 4.36 -13.66
CA LEU A 21 -3.08 4.58 -12.46
C LEU A 21 -2.19 4.72 -11.22
N ARG A 22 -1.22 3.83 -11.07
CA ARG A 22 -0.28 3.86 -9.95
C ARG A 22 0.48 5.17 -9.88
N ARG A 23 1.04 5.61 -11.01
CA ARG A 23 1.77 6.88 -11.09
C ARG A 23 0.88 8.07 -10.74
N LYS A 24 -0.32 8.09 -11.27
CA LYS A 24 -1.29 9.15 -10.98
C LYS A 24 -1.62 9.18 -9.49
N HIS A 25 -1.90 8.02 -8.91
CA HIS A 25 -2.20 7.92 -7.49
C HIS A 25 -1.06 8.45 -6.62
N LEU A 26 0.17 8.01 -6.90
CA LEU A 26 1.35 8.42 -6.11
C LEU A 26 1.67 9.91 -6.30
N LYS A 27 1.32 10.49 -7.44
CA LYS A 27 1.47 11.92 -7.67
C LYS A 27 0.46 12.74 -6.87
N GLU A 28 -0.78 12.28 -6.82
CA GLU A 28 -1.88 12.95 -6.12
C GLU A 28 -1.83 12.69 -4.61
N HIS A 29 -1.36 11.51 -4.21
CA HIS A 29 -1.26 11.07 -2.82
C HIS A 29 0.18 10.70 -2.51
N ASN A 30 1.02 11.72 -2.40
CA ASN A 30 2.47 11.57 -2.34
C ASN A 30 3.04 11.47 -0.93
N ARG A 31 2.24 11.01 0.03
CA ARG A 31 2.67 10.80 1.41
C ARG A 31 2.12 9.48 1.93
N CYS A 32 2.93 8.78 2.73
CA CYS A 32 2.45 7.59 3.43
C CYS A 32 1.26 7.95 4.32
N ALA A 33 0.16 7.22 4.20
CA ALA A 33 -1.04 7.46 4.98
C ALA A 33 -0.81 7.26 6.49
N ALA A 34 0.20 6.48 6.86
CA ALA A 34 0.48 6.16 8.27
C ALA A 34 1.54 7.06 8.91
N CYS A 35 2.58 7.49 8.17
CA CYS A 35 3.69 8.25 8.75
C CYS A 35 4.05 9.55 8.02
N ASP A 36 3.35 9.88 6.96
CA ASP A 36 3.53 11.13 6.22
C ASP A 36 4.85 11.23 5.45
N THR A 37 5.67 10.19 5.39
CA THR A 37 6.90 10.25 4.60
C THR A 37 6.58 10.40 3.12
N ARG A 38 7.46 11.09 2.39
CA ARG A 38 7.36 11.26 0.94
C ARG A 38 8.27 10.31 0.17
N ARG A 39 9.01 9.46 0.89
CA ARG A 39 10.02 8.58 0.29
C ARG A 39 9.56 7.14 0.28
N ASN A 40 9.99 6.40 -0.74
CA ASN A 40 9.78 4.95 -0.84
C ASN A 40 8.30 4.58 -0.71
N LEU A 41 7.49 5.18 -1.56
CA LEU A 41 6.04 5.00 -1.51
C LEU A 41 5.60 3.93 -2.50
N GLU A 42 4.56 3.18 -2.11
CA GLU A 42 3.87 2.22 -2.96
C GLU A 42 2.37 2.48 -2.92
N ALA A 43 1.71 2.25 -4.05
CA ALA A 43 0.26 2.24 -4.10
C ALA A 43 -0.20 0.83 -3.74
N HIS A 44 -0.88 0.71 -2.61
CA HIS A 44 -1.38 -0.56 -2.09
C HIS A 44 -2.87 -0.68 -2.41
N HIS A 45 -3.29 -1.85 -2.93
CA HIS A 45 -4.71 -2.13 -3.11
C HIS A 45 -5.36 -2.38 -1.75
N ILE A 46 -6.40 -1.60 -1.43
CA ILE A 46 -7.13 -1.75 -0.17
C ILE A 46 -7.78 -3.14 -0.13
N ARG A 47 -8.43 -3.53 -1.22
CA ARG A 47 -8.94 -4.88 -1.41
C ARG A 47 -8.08 -5.56 -2.47
N PRO A 48 -7.50 -6.73 -2.17
CA PRO A 48 -6.55 -7.37 -3.07
C PRO A 48 -7.20 -7.80 -4.39
N THR A 49 -6.49 -7.55 -5.48
CA THR A 49 -6.98 -7.86 -6.83
C THR A 49 -7.15 -9.36 -7.07
N GLN A 50 -6.48 -10.17 -6.29
CA GLN A 50 -6.61 -11.61 -6.30
C GLN A 50 -8.06 -12.06 -6.05
N TRP A 51 -8.76 -11.35 -5.17
CA TRP A 51 -10.15 -11.63 -4.80
C TRP A 51 -11.15 -10.63 -5.38
N TYR A 52 -10.69 -9.45 -5.74
CA TYR A 52 -11.50 -8.32 -6.21
C TYR A 52 -10.94 -7.79 -7.52
N LYS A 53 -10.97 -8.62 -8.57
CA LYS A 53 -10.38 -8.27 -9.87
C LYS A 53 -10.98 -7.00 -10.47
N GLU A 54 -12.26 -6.78 -10.24
CA GLU A 54 -13.00 -5.62 -10.72
C GLU A 54 -12.49 -4.29 -10.10
N LEU A 55 -11.76 -4.39 -8.99
CA LEU A 55 -11.22 -3.21 -8.30
C LEU A 55 -9.76 -2.92 -8.65
N THR A 56 -9.17 -3.70 -9.56
CA THR A 56 -7.75 -3.54 -9.93
C THR A 56 -7.43 -2.13 -10.41
N LEU A 57 -8.31 -1.54 -11.21
CA LEU A 57 -8.11 -0.22 -11.80
C LEU A 57 -9.04 0.84 -11.20
N ASP A 58 -9.63 0.55 -10.06
CA ASP A 58 -10.47 1.52 -9.34
C ASP A 58 -9.58 2.44 -8.51
N PRO A 59 -9.56 3.76 -8.82
CA PRO A 59 -8.72 4.70 -8.08
C PRO A 59 -9.05 4.75 -6.58
N SER A 60 -10.29 4.47 -6.20
CA SER A 60 -10.70 4.50 -4.78
C SER A 60 -10.21 3.29 -4.00
N ASN A 61 -9.70 2.25 -4.67
CA ASN A 61 -9.19 1.05 -4.04
C ASN A 61 -7.68 1.12 -3.75
N LEU A 62 -7.12 2.33 -3.68
CA LEU A 62 -5.69 2.52 -3.48
C LEU A 62 -5.41 3.36 -2.23
N ILE A 63 -4.34 3.03 -1.54
CA ILE A 63 -3.81 3.81 -0.43
C ILE A 63 -2.29 3.85 -0.57
N THR A 64 -1.67 5.00 -0.27
CA THR A 64 -0.23 5.16 -0.32
C THR A 64 0.40 4.75 1.00
N LEU A 65 1.34 3.80 0.95
CA LEU A 65 2.08 3.33 2.13
C LEU A 65 3.57 3.27 1.80
N CYS A 66 4.42 3.51 2.80
CA CYS A 66 5.86 3.47 2.61
C CYS A 66 6.39 2.03 2.66
N THR A 67 7.54 1.83 1.98
CA THR A 67 8.24 0.54 2.01
C THR A 67 9.50 0.59 2.88
N LYS A 68 10.07 1.76 3.09
CA LYS A 68 11.29 1.98 3.89
C LYS A 68 11.20 3.33 4.60
N PRO A 69 11.78 3.50 5.77
CA PRO A 69 12.37 2.48 6.64
C PRO A 69 11.33 1.71 7.47
N ALA A 70 10.16 2.31 7.70
CA ALA A 70 9.14 1.75 8.59
C ALA A 70 8.33 0.61 7.96
N ASN A 71 8.29 0.57 6.63
CA ASN A 71 7.56 -0.43 5.86
C ASN A 71 6.10 -0.60 6.29
N HIS A 72 5.35 0.50 6.28
CA HIS A 72 3.92 0.46 6.63
C HIS A 72 3.10 -0.34 5.60
N HIS A 73 3.62 -0.50 4.37
CA HIS A 73 3.00 -1.37 3.38
C HIS A 73 2.93 -2.82 3.90
N LEU A 74 4.04 -3.34 4.41
CA LEU A 74 4.04 -4.68 5.01
C LEU A 74 3.29 -4.72 6.34
N PHE A 75 3.57 -3.76 7.22
CA PHE A 75 3.04 -3.75 8.59
C PHE A 75 1.52 -3.54 8.62
N LEU A 76 1.01 -2.49 7.98
CA LEU A 76 -0.41 -2.16 8.00
C LEU A 76 -1.17 -2.75 6.81
N GLY A 77 -0.55 -2.74 5.63
CA GLY A 77 -1.21 -3.24 4.42
C GLY A 77 -1.36 -4.75 4.42
N HIS A 78 -0.35 -5.46 4.86
CA HIS A 78 -0.29 -6.92 4.80
C HIS A 78 -0.19 -7.61 6.16
N LEU A 79 -0.28 -6.86 7.28
CA LEU A 79 -0.21 -7.40 8.64
C LEU A 79 1.03 -8.28 8.86
N MET A 80 2.18 -7.83 8.34
CA MET A 80 3.49 -8.48 8.43
C MET A 80 3.65 -9.75 7.59
N ASP A 81 2.67 -10.12 6.77
CA ASP A 81 2.74 -11.27 5.89
C ASP A 81 2.13 -10.90 4.53
N PHE A 82 2.94 -10.90 3.45
CA PHE A 82 2.45 -10.55 2.12
C PHE A 82 1.36 -11.48 1.58
N LYS A 83 1.13 -12.60 2.22
CA LYS A 83 0.00 -13.49 1.91
C LYS A 83 -1.28 -13.04 2.57
N SER A 84 -1.19 -12.14 3.55
CA SER A 84 -2.33 -11.56 4.25
C SER A 84 -2.65 -10.17 3.74
N TRP A 85 -3.83 -9.71 4.05
CA TRP A 85 -4.22 -8.35 3.76
C TRP A 85 -5.08 -7.80 4.90
N ASN A 86 -5.04 -6.48 5.08
CA ASN A 86 -5.77 -5.82 6.15
C ASN A 86 -7.03 -5.15 5.60
N PRO A 87 -8.22 -5.69 5.87
CA PRO A 87 -9.45 -5.06 5.41
C PRO A 87 -9.70 -3.68 6.02
N ASP A 88 -9.04 -3.38 7.13
CA ASP A 88 -9.20 -2.11 7.87
C ASP A 88 -7.99 -1.17 7.67
N VAL A 89 -7.23 -1.34 6.58
CA VAL A 89 -5.97 -0.61 6.39
C VAL A 89 -6.17 0.91 6.44
N VAL A 90 -7.26 1.43 5.91
CA VAL A 90 -7.51 2.88 5.89
C VAL A 90 -7.67 3.41 7.31
N GLU A 91 -8.48 2.76 8.11
CA GLU A 91 -8.71 3.18 9.50
C GLU A 91 -7.48 2.97 10.37
N ASP A 92 -6.79 1.85 10.19
CA ASP A 92 -5.57 1.56 10.94
C ASP A 92 -4.46 2.56 10.62
N ALA A 93 -4.35 2.99 9.37
CA ALA A 93 -3.38 4.01 8.98
C ALA A 93 -3.69 5.35 9.67
N LYS A 94 -4.96 5.73 9.75
CA LYS A 94 -5.37 6.95 10.46
C LYS A 94 -5.02 6.89 11.94
N VAL A 95 -5.34 5.77 12.58
CA VAL A 95 -5.03 5.56 14.00
C VAL A 95 -3.53 5.62 14.25
N TRP A 96 -2.75 4.97 13.38
CA TRP A 96 -1.30 4.95 13.48
C TRP A 96 -0.72 6.35 13.33
N ARG A 97 -1.22 7.10 12.34
CA ARG A 97 -0.79 8.48 12.12
C ARG A 97 -1.05 9.37 13.33
N GLU A 98 -2.21 9.24 13.96
CA GLU A 98 -2.54 9.99 15.16
C GLU A 98 -1.62 9.62 16.33
N LYS A 99 -1.30 8.33 16.47
CA LYS A 99 -0.36 7.88 17.49
C LYS A 99 1.03 8.51 17.29
N ILE A 100 1.48 8.58 16.05
CA ILE A 100 2.78 9.21 15.73
C ILE A 100 2.76 10.70 16.08
N LYS A 101 1.70 11.42 15.71
CA LYS A 101 1.56 12.84 16.00
C LYS A 101 1.55 13.14 17.50
N ASN A 102 0.97 12.24 18.27
CA ASN A 102 0.84 12.42 19.72
C ASN A 102 2.02 11.90 20.53
N ARG A 103 3.04 11.37 19.85
CA ARG A 103 4.28 10.98 20.54
C ARG A 103 5.02 12.19 21.07
N PRO A 104 5.68 12.07 22.23
CA PRO A 104 6.63 13.10 22.66
C PRO A 104 7.70 13.33 21.59
N ILE A 105 8.21 14.57 21.47
CA ILE A 105 9.18 14.93 20.43
C ILE A 105 10.37 13.97 20.40
N TRP A 106 10.87 13.58 21.55
CA TRP A 106 12.03 12.67 21.65
C TRP A 106 11.75 11.25 21.14
N ARG A 107 10.48 10.89 20.88
CA ARG A 107 10.10 9.57 20.37
C ARG A 107 9.60 9.59 18.92
N ARG A 108 9.61 10.77 18.27
CA ARG A 108 9.10 10.89 16.89
C ARG A 108 10.12 10.49 15.83
N PHE A 109 11.34 10.27 16.23
CA PHE A 109 12.45 9.98 15.32
C PHE A 109 13.02 8.60 15.52
#